data_8682549104fc4a6d8e5c3d15f61ba183
#
_entry.id   8682549104fc4a6d8e5c3d15f61ba183
#
_cell.length_a   1.000
_cell.length_b   1.000
_cell.length_c   1.000
_cell.angle_alpha   90.00
_cell.angle_beta   90.00
_cell.angle_gamma   90.00
#
_symmetry.space_group_name_H-M   'P 1'
#
loop_
_entity.id
_entity.type
_entity.pdbx_description
1 polymer ?
#
loop_
_entity_poly.entity_id
_entity_poly.type
_entity_poly.pdbx_seq_one_letter_code
_entity_poly.pdbx_strand_id
1 'polypeptide(L)'
;MSQKKITIHDVAAEAGVSVTTVSLALSGKGRISAVTTERVNRAAEALGFVRNRSASMLRGGGSGVVGLIVRDICHPFYAEMTAGLSETLEQQGKVLFLTQSGAQGQHLERCFDSLVEQGVEGIVLGGGGGDTGPLIRKAQEKNIAVLCASRASSLEQIDSVRPDNHAAA
;
A
#
# COMPACT_ATOMS: atom_id res chain seq x y z
N MET A 1 -12.84 -0.83 30.79
CA MET A 1 -14.05 -1.18 30.00
C MET A 1 -13.61 -1.41 28.58
N SER A 2 -13.67 -2.65 28.07
CA SER A 2 -13.32 -2.96 26.69
C SER A 2 -14.42 -2.42 25.76
N GLN A 3 -14.15 -1.40 24.96
CA GLN A 3 -15.09 -0.93 23.96
C GLN A 3 -15.32 -2.06 22.94
N LYS A 4 -16.58 -2.42 22.73
CA LYS A 4 -16.96 -3.40 21.69
C LYS A 4 -16.49 -2.89 20.33
N LYS A 5 -15.59 -3.63 19.68
CA LYS A 5 -15.07 -3.28 18.36
C LYS A 5 -16.21 -3.35 17.34
N ILE A 6 -16.53 -2.23 16.71
CA ILE A 6 -17.53 -2.16 15.65
C ILE A 6 -17.08 -3.02 14.46
N THR A 7 -17.99 -3.80 13.93
CA THR A 7 -17.75 -4.77 12.85
C THR A 7 -18.52 -4.40 11.58
N ILE A 8 -18.19 -5.05 10.47
CA ILE A 8 -18.92 -4.89 9.21
C ILE A 8 -20.40 -5.34 9.34
N HIS A 9 -20.70 -6.25 10.29
CA HIS A 9 -22.07 -6.69 10.57
C HIS A 9 -22.91 -5.58 11.21
N ASP A 10 -22.29 -4.78 12.10
CA ASP A 10 -22.96 -3.65 12.72
C ASP A 10 -23.29 -2.56 11.68
N VAL A 11 -22.35 -2.31 10.73
CA VAL A 11 -22.60 -1.38 9.61
C VAL A 11 -23.70 -1.90 8.68
N ALA A 12 -23.75 -3.19 8.42
CA ALA A 12 -24.78 -3.80 7.58
C ALA A 12 -26.18 -3.67 8.19
N ALA A 13 -26.27 -3.88 9.51
CA ALA A 13 -27.51 -3.69 10.26
C ALA A 13 -27.98 -2.23 10.24
N GLU A 14 -27.08 -1.28 10.52
CA GLU A 14 -27.38 0.15 10.52
C GLU A 14 -27.77 0.65 9.13
N ALA A 15 -27.06 0.22 8.08
CA ALA A 15 -27.36 0.61 6.70
C ALA A 15 -28.58 -0.14 6.09
N GLY A 16 -29.12 -1.18 6.74
CA GLY A 16 -30.22 -1.98 6.23
C GLY A 16 -29.88 -2.73 4.93
N VAL A 17 -28.64 -3.24 4.83
CA VAL A 17 -28.17 -4.00 3.65
C VAL A 17 -27.38 -5.23 4.07
N SER A 18 -27.07 -6.12 3.12
CA SER A 18 -26.25 -7.29 3.40
C SER A 18 -24.79 -6.94 3.68
N VAL A 19 -24.08 -7.78 4.43
CA VAL A 19 -22.61 -7.64 4.67
C VAL A 19 -21.84 -7.61 3.35
N THR A 20 -22.27 -8.37 2.36
CA THR A 20 -21.67 -8.38 1.01
C THR A 20 -21.84 -7.01 0.35
N THR A 21 -23.03 -6.40 0.44
CA THR A 21 -23.29 -5.05 -0.09
C THR A 21 -22.39 -4.00 0.58
N VAL A 22 -22.24 -4.07 1.92
CA VAL A 22 -21.32 -3.18 2.65
C VAL A 22 -19.88 -3.37 2.17
N SER A 23 -19.43 -4.62 2.04
CA SER A 23 -18.07 -4.92 1.59
C SER A 23 -17.79 -4.37 0.18
N LEU A 24 -18.75 -4.50 -0.74
CA LEU A 24 -18.64 -3.99 -2.11
C LEU A 24 -18.68 -2.45 -2.14
N ALA A 25 -19.60 -1.83 -1.41
CA ALA A 25 -19.72 -0.37 -1.32
C ALA A 25 -18.42 0.26 -0.77
N LEU A 26 -17.92 -0.25 0.36
CA LEU A 26 -16.69 0.26 0.99
C LEU A 26 -15.42 -0.05 0.19
N SER A 27 -15.42 -1.04 -0.70
CA SER A 27 -14.26 -1.36 -1.54
C SER A 27 -14.24 -0.64 -2.89
N GLY A 28 -15.32 0.04 -3.26
CA GLY A 28 -15.50 0.60 -4.60
C GLY A 28 -15.58 -0.47 -5.70
N LYS A 29 -15.71 -1.75 -5.32
CA LYS A 29 -15.78 -2.88 -6.25
C LYS A 29 -17.25 -3.31 -6.42
N GLY A 30 -17.61 -3.66 -7.66
CA GLY A 30 -18.97 -4.11 -7.98
C GLY A 30 -19.94 -2.98 -8.36
N ARG A 31 -21.15 -3.37 -8.79
CA ARG A 31 -22.20 -2.43 -9.21
C ARG A 31 -23.14 -2.13 -8.03
N ILE A 32 -22.71 -1.28 -7.13
CA ILE A 32 -23.56 -0.75 -6.05
C ILE A 32 -24.01 0.65 -6.44
N SER A 33 -25.31 0.95 -6.28
CA SER A 33 -25.84 2.28 -6.60
C SER A 33 -25.21 3.36 -5.70
N ALA A 34 -25.05 4.56 -6.23
CA ALA A 34 -24.52 5.70 -5.48
C ALA A 34 -25.31 5.94 -4.17
N VAL A 35 -26.63 5.83 -4.21
CA VAL A 35 -27.52 5.97 -3.05
C VAL A 35 -27.21 4.93 -1.97
N THR A 36 -26.99 3.66 -2.37
CA THR A 36 -26.65 2.60 -1.41
C THR A 36 -25.25 2.81 -0.84
N THR A 37 -24.29 3.20 -1.67
CA THR A 37 -22.91 3.49 -1.24
C THR A 37 -22.88 4.63 -0.23
N GLU A 38 -23.62 5.71 -0.48
CA GLU A 38 -23.71 6.84 0.45
C GLU A 38 -24.36 6.43 1.78
N ARG A 39 -25.41 5.63 1.76
CA ARG A 39 -26.07 5.10 2.98
C ARG A 39 -25.10 4.25 3.81
N VAL A 40 -24.32 3.39 3.16
CA VAL A 40 -23.28 2.57 3.83
C VAL A 40 -22.18 3.45 4.42
N ASN A 41 -21.71 4.46 3.70
CA ASN A 41 -20.67 5.37 4.20
C ASN A 41 -21.15 6.14 5.43
N ARG A 42 -22.38 6.69 5.42
CA ARG A 42 -22.97 7.37 6.58
C ARG A 42 -23.10 6.44 7.79
N ALA A 43 -23.54 5.19 7.59
CA ALA A 43 -23.65 4.22 8.67
C ALA A 43 -22.27 3.88 9.26
N ALA A 44 -21.25 3.70 8.41
CA ALA A 44 -19.89 3.44 8.85
C ALA A 44 -19.32 4.61 9.66
N GLU A 45 -19.51 5.84 9.20
CA GLU A 45 -19.10 7.06 9.88
C GLU A 45 -19.79 7.24 11.22
N ALA A 46 -21.11 7.10 11.27
CA ALA A 46 -21.90 7.23 12.50
C ALA A 46 -21.50 6.22 13.58
N LEU A 47 -21.12 5.01 13.18
CA LEU A 47 -20.66 3.97 14.09
C LEU A 47 -19.17 4.08 14.44
N GLY A 48 -18.40 4.96 13.79
CA GLY A 48 -16.95 5.00 13.93
C GLY A 48 -16.28 3.72 13.40
N PHE A 49 -16.84 3.09 12.35
CA PHE A 49 -16.31 1.86 11.78
C PHE A 49 -15.01 2.13 11.04
N VAL A 50 -13.93 1.51 11.49
CA VAL A 50 -12.65 1.49 10.78
C VAL A 50 -12.52 0.15 10.04
N ARG A 51 -12.39 0.25 8.71
CA ARG A 51 -12.25 -0.94 7.86
C ARG A 51 -10.99 -1.72 8.22
N ASN A 52 -11.16 -2.99 8.59
CA ASN A 52 -10.04 -3.89 8.81
C ASN A 52 -9.53 -4.40 7.45
N ARG A 53 -8.41 -3.85 6.97
CA ARG A 53 -7.78 -4.22 5.69
C ARG A 53 -7.29 -5.68 5.71
N SER A 54 -6.80 -6.18 6.85
CA SER A 54 -6.37 -7.58 6.99
C SER A 54 -7.50 -8.56 6.74
N ALA A 55 -8.72 -8.24 7.21
CA ALA A 55 -9.90 -9.07 6.91
C ALA A 55 -10.33 -9.03 5.43
N SER A 56 -9.95 -7.98 4.69
CA SER A 56 -10.17 -7.88 3.24
C SER A 56 -9.20 -8.79 2.46
N MET A 57 -7.95 -8.88 2.91
CA MET A 57 -6.93 -9.75 2.31
C MET A 57 -7.34 -11.22 2.37
N LEU A 58 -7.87 -11.68 3.52
CA LEU A 58 -8.34 -13.07 3.69
C LEU A 58 -9.46 -13.46 2.72
N ARG A 59 -10.15 -12.50 2.11
CA ARG A 59 -11.22 -12.71 1.12
C ARG A 59 -10.76 -12.48 -0.33
N GLY A 60 -9.45 -12.53 -0.59
CA GLY A 60 -8.89 -12.37 -1.95
C GLY A 60 -8.85 -10.92 -2.45
N GLY A 61 -9.02 -9.94 -1.58
CA GLY A 61 -8.80 -8.51 -1.88
C GLY A 61 -7.34 -8.12 -1.62
N GLY A 62 -6.78 -7.19 -2.40
CA GLY A 62 -5.49 -6.59 -2.09
C GLY A 62 -5.53 -5.84 -0.73
N SER A 63 -4.37 -5.69 -0.10
CA SER A 63 -4.26 -4.90 1.14
C SER A 63 -4.53 -3.41 0.92
N GLY A 64 -4.32 -2.94 -0.30
CA GLY A 64 -4.28 -1.52 -0.63
C GLY A 64 -3.09 -0.81 0.01
N VAL A 65 -2.04 -1.55 0.37
CA VAL A 65 -0.82 -1.01 0.98
C VAL A 65 0.35 -1.20 0.02
N VAL A 66 1.07 -0.13 -0.26
CA VAL A 66 2.32 -0.15 -1.04
C VAL A 66 3.45 0.25 -0.11
N GLY A 67 4.53 -0.51 -0.13
CA GLY A 67 5.75 -0.21 0.60
C GLY A 67 6.69 0.67 -0.21
N LEU A 68 7.35 1.61 0.45
CA LEU A 68 8.45 2.38 -0.12
C LEU A 68 9.66 2.24 0.80
N ILE A 69 10.79 1.83 0.24
CA ILE A 69 12.07 1.80 0.95
C ILE A 69 12.96 2.88 0.37
N VAL A 70 13.31 3.88 1.18
CA VAL A 70 14.27 4.94 0.81
C VAL A 70 15.54 4.81 1.62
N ARG A 71 16.62 5.45 1.17
CA ARG A 71 17.89 5.48 1.90
C ARG A 71 17.86 6.49 3.03
N ASP A 72 17.40 7.69 2.73
CA ASP A 72 17.37 8.81 3.68
C ASP A 72 16.21 9.74 3.32
N ILE A 73 15.21 9.80 4.19
CA ILE A 73 14.03 10.66 3.98
C ILE A 73 14.36 12.15 4.07
N CYS A 74 15.46 12.51 4.71
CA CYS A 74 15.89 13.91 4.79
C CYS A 74 16.49 14.42 3.48
N HIS A 75 16.85 13.53 2.55
CA HIS A 75 17.35 13.95 1.25
C HIS A 75 16.18 14.46 0.38
N PRO A 76 16.23 15.69 -0.17
CA PRO A 76 15.11 16.33 -0.88
C PRO A 76 14.51 15.45 -1.98
N PHE A 77 15.33 14.76 -2.76
CA PHE A 77 14.88 13.84 -3.81
C PHE A 77 13.92 12.76 -3.29
N TYR A 78 14.26 12.11 -2.16
CA TYR A 78 13.39 11.07 -1.59
C TYR A 78 12.15 11.65 -0.92
N ALA A 79 12.24 12.85 -0.36
CA ALA A 79 11.09 13.54 0.20
C ALA A 79 10.06 13.88 -0.89
N GLU A 80 10.48 14.46 -2.01
CA GLU A 80 9.61 14.76 -3.15
C GLU A 80 9.02 13.51 -3.80
N MET A 81 9.84 12.46 -4.00
CA MET A 81 9.36 11.18 -4.52
C MET A 81 8.32 10.55 -3.59
N THR A 82 8.53 10.62 -2.28
CA THR A 82 7.57 10.10 -1.28
C THR A 82 6.26 10.86 -1.33
N ALA A 83 6.32 12.20 -1.41
CA ALA A 83 5.13 13.05 -1.50
C ALA A 83 4.30 12.73 -2.76
N GLY A 84 4.93 12.71 -3.94
CA GLY A 84 4.26 12.41 -5.20
C GLY A 84 3.67 11.00 -5.25
N LEU A 85 4.39 10.01 -4.74
CA LEU A 85 3.90 8.64 -4.66
C LEU A 85 2.72 8.51 -3.68
N SER A 86 2.80 9.17 -2.52
CA SER A 86 1.72 9.18 -1.53
C SER A 86 0.44 9.77 -2.08
N GLU A 87 0.53 10.94 -2.73
CA GLU A 87 -0.61 11.60 -3.37
C GLU A 87 -1.27 10.72 -4.44
N THR A 88 -0.46 10.12 -5.32
CA THR A 88 -0.94 9.24 -6.38
C THR A 88 -1.64 8.00 -5.83
N LEU A 89 -1.11 7.39 -4.77
CA LEU A 89 -1.69 6.22 -4.14
C LEU A 89 -2.99 6.56 -3.39
N GLU A 90 -3.04 7.72 -2.74
CA GLU A 90 -4.24 8.20 -2.04
C GLU A 90 -5.43 8.38 -3.00
N GLN A 91 -5.19 8.96 -4.19
CA GLN A 91 -6.20 9.08 -5.25
C GLN A 91 -6.77 7.72 -5.68
N GLN A 92 -6.01 6.65 -5.50
CA GLN A 92 -6.43 5.26 -5.77
C GLN A 92 -6.96 4.53 -4.52
N GLY A 93 -7.14 5.21 -3.40
CA GLY A 93 -7.58 4.62 -2.13
C GLY A 93 -6.54 3.69 -1.50
N LYS A 94 -5.28 3.82 -1.88
CA LYS A 94 -4.16 3.03 -1.34
C LYS A 94 -3.40 3.83 -0.27
N VAL A 95 -2.57 3.14 0.50
CA VAL A 95 -1.75 3.72 1.57
C VAL A 95 -0.28 3.41 1.30
N LEU A 96 0.57 4.39 1.52
CA LEU A 96 2.01 4.25 1.46
C LEU A 96 2.58 3.91 2.84
N PHE A 97 3.35 2.82 2.93
CA PHE A 97 4.19 2.52 4.10
C PHE A 97 5.64 2.82 3.76
N LEU A 98 6.18 3.82 4.42
CA LEU A 98 7.56 4.27 4.24
C LEU A 98 8.48 3.62 5.26
N THR A 99 9.64 3.11 4.80
CA THR A 99 10.74 2.64 5.64
C THR A 99 12.05 3.22 5.15
N GLN A 100 13.04 3.31 6.05
CA GLN A 100 14.35 3.87 5.74
C GLN A 100 15.45 2.82 5.96
N SER A 101 16.19 2.52 4.89
CA SER A 101 17.23 1.48 4.93
C SER A 101 18.59 1.96 5.44
N GLY A 102 18.73 3.26 5.64
CA GLY A 102 19.99 3.90 5.99
C GLY A 102 20.85 4.23 4.77
N ALA A 103 21.79 5.16 4.92
CA ALA A 103 22.57 5.74 3.83
C ALA A 103 23.36 4.70 2.99
N GLN A 104 23.76 3.60 3.60
CA GLN A 104 24.48 2.50 2.93
C GLN A 104 23.57 1.27 2.66
N GLY A 105 22.27 1.35 2.99
CA GLY A 105 21.33 0.24 2.83
C GLY A 105 21.48 -0.87 3.86
N GLN A 106 22.14 -0.60 4.99
CA GLN A 106 22.46 -1.59 6.04
C GLN A 106 21.22 -2.21 6.69
N HIS A 107 20.03 -1.59 6.53
CA HIS A 107 18.76 -2.09 7.07
C HIS A 107 17.78 -2.53 5.97
N LEU A 108 18.24 -2.67 4.72
CA LEU A 108 17.37 -2.91 3.56
C LEU A 108 16.56 -4.20 3.71
N GLU A 109 17.18 -5.29 4.11
CA GLU A 109 16.51 -6.59 4.29
C GLU A 109 15.45 -6.52 5.41
N ARG A 110 15.79 -5.91 6.55
CA ARG A 110 14.84 -5.72 7.65
C ARG A 110 13.64 -4.85 7.24
N CYS A 111 13.88 -3.78 6.47
CA CYS A 111 12.81 -2.95 5.94
C CYS A 111 11.89 -3.74 5.01
N PHE A 112 12.48 -4.55 4.14
CA PHE A 112 11.74 -5.41 3.24
C PHE A 112 10.87 -6.41 4.01
N ASP A 113 11.45 -7.13 4.97
CA ASP A 113 10.71 -8.12 5.76
C ASP A 113 9.57 -7.48 6.57
N SER A 114 9.81 -6.32 7.16
CA SER A 114 8.77 -5.56 7.87
C SER A 114 7.60 -5.19 6.94
N LEU A 115 7.86 -4.77 5.70
CA LEU A 115 6.81 -4.48 4.73
C LEU A 115 6.03 -5.73 4.32
N VAL A 116 6.74 -6.85 4.12
CA VAL A 116 6.10 -8.15 3.83
C VAL A 116 5.19 -8.59 4.97
N GLU A 117 5.61 -8.44 6.21
CA GLU A 117 4.80 -8.74 7.41
C GLU A 117 3.55 -7.86 7.49
N GLN A 118 3.63 -6.61 7.04
CA GLN A 118 2.47 -5.71 6.94
C GLN A 118 1.54 -6.05 5.77
N GLY A 119 1.88 -7.04 4.95
CA GLY A 119 1.06 -7.52 3.86
C GLY A 119 0.95 -6.53 2.69
N VAL A 120 2.03 -5.85 2.35
CA VAL A 120 2.05 -4.96 1.18
C VAL A 120 1.79 -5.74 -0.11
N GLU A 121 1.10 -5.13 -1.07
CA GLU A 121 0.85 -5.71 -2.40
C GLU A 121 1.94 -5.36 -3.42
N GLY A 122 2.75 -4.37 -3.12
CA GLY A 122 3.89 -3.95 -3.93
C GLY A 122 4.92 -3.20 -3.11
N ILE A 123 6.16 -3.22 -3.57
CA ILE A 123 7.29 -2.52 -2.94
C ILE A 123 8.00 -1.66 -3.98
N VAL A 124 8.16 -0.38 -3.67
CA VAL A 124 9.02 0.55 -4.41
C VAL A 124 10.36 0.64 -3.71
N LEU A 125 11.43 0.29 -4.43
CA LEU A 125 12.81 0.44 -3.98
C LEU A 125 13.34 1.79 -4.45
N GLY A 126 13.25 2.79 -3.60
CA GLY A 126 13.66 4.18 -3.84
C GLY A 126 15.15 4.40 -3.61
N GLY A 127 15.98 3.67 -4.30
CA GLY A 127 17.41 3.67 -4.10
C GLY A 127 17.87 2.60 -3.12
N GLY A 128 18.93 1.91 -3.46
CA GLY A 128 19.52 0.85 -2.64
C GLY A 128 21.04 0.91 -2.71
N GLY A 129 21.69 0.66 -1.60
CA GLY A 129 23.08 0.21 -1.58
C GLY A 129 23.06 -1.31 -1.70
N GLY A 130 23.99 -1.87 -2.49
CA GLY A 130 24.15 -3.31 -2.60
C GLY A 130 23.28 -4.01 -3.64
N ASP A 131 23.34 -5.34 -3.64
CA ASP A 131 22.57 -6.20 -4.53
C ASP A 131 21.14 -6.39 -4.01
N THR A 132 20.17 -5.87 -4.75
CA THR A 132 18.75 -6.02 -4.44
C THR A 132 18.14 -7.29 -5.04
N GLY A 133 18.89 -8.04 -5.84
CA GLY A 133 18.42 -9.24 -6.54
C GLY A 133 17.79 -10.29 -5.62
N PRO A 134 18.43 -10.66 -4.49
CA PRO A 134 17.85 -11.62 -3.55
C PRO A 134 16.48 -11.17 -3.00
N LEU A 135 16.31 -9.88 -2.68
CA LEU A 135 15.06 -9.34 -2.17
C LEU A 135 13.95 -9.32 -3.24
N ILE A 136 14.32 -8.99 -4.48
CA ILE A 136 13.39 -9.02 -5.60
C ILE A 136 12.88 -10.44 -5.85
N ARG A 137 13.76 -11.45 -5.84
CA ARG A 137 13.35 -12.86 -5.95
C ARG A 137 12.41 -13.27 -4.81
N LYS A 138 12.74 -12.89 -3.57
CA LYS A 138 11.90 -13.14 -2.39
C LYS A 138 10.50 -12.49 -2.51
N ALA A 139 10.42 -11.30 -3.12
CA ALA A 139 9.15 -10.65 -3.41
C ALA A 139 8.33 -11.41 -4.46
N GLN A 140 8.97 -11.83 -5.55
CA GLN A 140 8.32 -12.60 -6.63
C GLN A 140 7.73 -13.92 -6.12
N GLU A 141 8.47 -14.66 -5.26
CA GLU A 141 7.98 -15.89 -4.62
C GLU A 141 6.71 -15.65 -3.78
N LYS A 142 6.54 -14.43 -3.26
CA LYS A 142 5.38 -14.02 -2.44
C LYS A 142 4.29 -13.31 -3.24
N ASN A 143 4.42 -13.23 -4.58
CA ASN A 143 3.54 -12.47 -5.47
C ASN A 143 3.43 -10.98 -5.09
N ILE A 144 4.52 -10.38 -4.63
CA ILE A 144 4.62 -8.95 -4.32
C ILE A 144 5.28 -8.26 -5.53
N ALA A 145 4.59 -7.28 -6.12
CA ALA A 145 5.14 -6.49 -7.21
C ALA A 145 6.33 -5.64 -6.72
N VAL A 146 7.37 -5.53 -7.53
CA VAL A 146 8.54 -4.68 -7.21
C VAL A 146 8.79 -3.68 -8.33
N LEU A 147 9.01 -2.43 -7.95
CA LEU A 147 9.44 -1.34 -8.82
C LEU A 147 10.75 -0.76 -8.28
N CYS A 148 11.75 -0.63 -9.13
CA CYS A 148 12.97 0.11 -8.79
C CYS A 148 12.83 1.58 -9.20
N ALA A 149 12.92 2.50 -8.24
CA ALA A 149 12.91 3.94 -8.47
C ALA A 149 14.30 4.54 -8.28
N SER A 150 14.67 5.51 -9.11
CA SER A 150 15.96 6.22 -9.16
C SER A 150 17.15 5.45 -9.71
N ARG A 151 17.09 4.15 -9.86
CA ARG A 151 18.16 3.32 -10.46
C ARG A 151 17.56 2.13 -11.22
N ALA A 152 18.36 1.57 -12.14
CA ALA A 152 17.97 0.32 -12.82
C ALA A 152 17.96 -0.84 -11.83
N SER A 153 17.09 -1.82 -12.07
CA SER A 153 17.19 -3.12 -11.44
C SER A 153 18.45 -3.87 -11.91
N SER A 154 19.02 -4.69 -11.05
CA SER A 154 20.05 -5.67 -11.42
C SER A 154 19.46 -6.91 -12.12
N LEU A 155 18.17 -7.10 -12.06
CA LEU A 155 17.45 -8.19 -12.71
C LEU A 155 16.68 -7.69 -13.92
N GLU A 156 16.76 -8.45 -15.01
CA GLU A 156 15.89 -8.28 -16.17
C GLU A 156 14.43 -8.50 -15.76
N GLN A 157 13.48 -7.82 -16.43
CA GLN A 157 12.03 -7.92 -16.19
C GLN A 157 11.50 -7.24 -14.90
N ILE A 158 12.30 -6.40 -14.25
CA ILE A 158 11.82 -5.55 -13.17
C ILE A 158 11.64 -4.13 -13.68
N ASP A 159 10.44 -3.60 -13.50
CA ASP A 159 10.13 -2.23 -13.87
C ASP A 159 11.03 -1.24 -13.13
N SER A 160 11.51 -0.24 -13.85
CA SER A 160 12.34 0.80 -13.25
C SER A 160 11.98 2.18 -13.79
N VAL A 161 11.92 3.15 -12.88
CA VAL A 161 11.76 4.57 -13.18
C VAL A 161 13.01 5.32 -12.77
N ARG A 162 13.59 6.09 -13.69
CA ARG A 162 14.84 6.82 -13.45
C ARG A 162 14.73 8.25 -13.96
N PRO A 163 15.38 9.23 -13.30
CA PRO A 163 15.60 10.55 -13.90
C PRO A 163 16.43 10.41 -15.18
N ASP A 164 16.10 11.18 -16.19
CA ASP A 164 16.95 11.34 -17.38
C ASP A 164 18.04 12.39 -17.09
N ASN A 165 19.12 11.92 -16.48
CA ASN A 165 20.25 12.79 -16.13
C ASN A 165 21.02 13.31 -17.35
N HIS A 166 20.86 12.72 -18.54
CA HIS A 166 21.47 13.22 -19.77
C HIS A 166 20.72 14.44 -20.34
N ALA A 167 19.39 14.47 -20.18
CA ALA A 167 18.58 15.62 -20.61
C ALA A 167 18.65 16.79 -19.61
N ALA A 168 19.10 16.55 -18.38
CA ALA A 168 19.20 17.56 -17.33
C ALA A 168 20.60 18.20 -17.20
N ALA A 169 21.59 17.76 -17.96
CA ALA A 169 22.94 18.29 -18.03
C ALA A 169 23.12 19.25 -19.21
#